data_bdc798ce071d7b767650ff2dbad49706
#
_entry.id   bdc798ce071d7b767650ff2dbad49706
#
_cell.length_a   1.000
_cell.length_b   1.000
_cell.length_c   1.000
_cell.angle_alpha   90.00
_cell.angle_beta   90.00
_cell.angle_gamma   90.00
#
_symmetry.space_group_name_H-M   'P 1'
#
loop_
_entity.id
_entity.type
_entity.pdbx_description
1 polymer ?
#
loop_
_entity_poly.entity_id
_entity_poly.type
_entity_poly.pdbx_seq_one_letter_code
_entity_poly.pdbx_strand_id
1 'polypeptide(L)'
;KVEKHYMLVPTTCFNCESACGLLAYVDKETKEVAKIEGNPAHPGSRGRNCAKGPATINQTSDPERILYPMKRVGKRGEAKFERVSWDDVLDDVAGRIRKAIEEERRNEVMYHVGRHGEDGFIERVLLTWGVDGNNTHTNICSAGARFGYSVWGGYDRPSPDHENANVIFLISAHLESGHYFNPHAQRIMDAKVRGNAKLVVLDPRLSNTASHADEWVPVWPGSEAALLLAVASYLMRTDQVDWDYIHRWVNWKTYMRELHPDRSAEDFDAFKQALTEDYAQYSFEFAATECRIPVEQVERVAKIVAGCGGKMAAHTWRAASAGNLGGWTVARALFFLTVLTGSVGKKGGTSPNGWNKFIPHGPTMPGGHDSWNELLWPKEFPMSTNELSILLPHFLMEGRGKVDTYFTRVYNPVWTNPDGFSWIEALSDEDLVGCHVAMTPTWNETAVWADYVLPFGHSTERHDTQSYEQYA
;
A
#
# COMPACT_ATOMS: atom_id res chain seq x y z
N LYS A 1 29.61 -17.96 -32.89
CA LYS A 1 28.79 -17.85 -31.64
C LYS A 1 29.74 -18.13 -30.49
N VAL A 2 29.85 -17.25 -29.53
CA VAL A 2 30.60 -17.47 -28.29
C VAL A 2 29.64 -18.20 -27.34
N GLU A 3 30.06 -19.35 -26.83
CA GLU A 3 29.33 -20.08 -25.81
C GLU A 3 29.52 -19.37 -24.47
N LYS A 4 28.44 -19.05 -23.79
CA LYS A 4 28.44 -18.40 -22.46
C LYS A 4 27.90 -19.36 -21.41
N HIS A 5 28.62 -19.45 -20.31
CA HIS A 5 28.23 -20.29 -19.18
C HIS A 5 27.71 -19.45 -18.03
N TYR A 6 26.50 -19.77 -17.58
CA TYR A 6 25.84 -19.05 -16.49
C TYR A 6 25.70 -19.90 -15.22
N MET A 7 25.75 -19.22 -14.09
CA MET A 7 25.27 -19.72 -12.82
C MET A 7 23.87 -19.13 -12.61
N LEU A 8 22.89 -19.97 -12.29
CA LEU A 8 21.53 -19.52 -11.97
C LEU A 8 21.42 -19.29 -10.47
N VAL A 9 21.14 -18.05 -10.08
CA VAL A 9 21.02 -17.65 -8.70
C VAL A 9 19.57 -17.28 -8.42
N PRO A 10 18.86 -18.04 -7.57
CA PRO A 10 17.50 -17.66 -7.13
C PRO A 10 17.54 -16.39 -6.30
N THR A 11 16.63 -15.49 -6.58
CA THR A 11 16.46 -14.24 -5.83
C THR A 11 14.98 -13.80 -5.80
N THR A 12 14.69 -12.71 -5.12
CA THR A 12 13.35 -12.16 -4.99
C THR A 12 13.30 -10.73 -5.49
N CYS A 13 12.24 -10.39 -6.21
CA CYS A 13 12.01 -9.03 -6.68
C CYS A 13 11.62 -8.10 -5.53
N PHE A 14 12.27 -6.95 -5.45
CA PHE A 14 12.04 -5.91 -4.45
C PHE A 14 11.17 -4.73 -4.92
N ASN A 15 10.68 -4.77 -6.14
CA ASN A 15 9.93 -3.61 -6.68
C ASN A 15 8.53 -3.43 -6.08
N CYS A 16 7.95 -4.46 -5.47
CA CYS A 16 6.67 -4.39 -4.77
C CYS A 16 6.45 -5.63 -3.88
N GLU A 17 5.37 -5.63 -3.09
CA GLU A 17 5.02 -6.74 -2.19
C GLU A 17 4.59 -8.04 -2.89
N SER A 18 4.55 -8.08 -4.20
CA SER A 18 4.38 -9.35 -4.93
C SER A 18 5.51 -10.32 -4.67
N ALA A 19 6.69 -9.81 -4.29
CA ALA A 19 7.86 -10.61 -3.97
C ALA A 19 8.09 -11.76 -4.97
N CYS A 20 7.95 -11.47 -6.27
CA CYS A 20 8.09 -12.48 -7.32
C CYS A 20 9.46 -13.14 -7.26
N GLY A 21 9.50 -14.47 -7.30
CA GLY A 21 10.76 -15.21 -7.42
C GLY A 21 11.39 -14.99 -8.77
N LEU A 22 12.69 -14.70 -8.76
CA LEU A 22 13.49 -14.45 -9.95
C LEU A 22 14.68 -15.42 -10.01
N LEU A 23 15.22 -15.60 -11.20
CA LEU A 23 16.50 -16.26 -11.48
C LEU A 23 17.44 -15.25 -12.13
N ALA A 24 18.53 -14.94 -11.45
CA ALA A 24 19.61 -14.15 -12.02
C ALA A 24 20.60 -15.09 -12.76
N TYR A 25 20.86 -14.79 -14.01
CA TYR A 25 21.86 -15.46 -14.85
C TYR A 25 23.19 -14.74 -14.66
N VAL A 26 24.04 -15.27 -13.81
CA VAL A 26 25.36 -14.70 -13.52
C VAL A 26 26.38 -15.35 -14.46
N ASP A 27 27.05 -14.56 -15.28
CA ASP A 27 28.13 -15.01 -16.16
C ASP A 27 29.29 -15.56 -15.30
N LYS A 28 29.71 -16.77 -15.59
CA LYS A 28 30.77 -17.47 -14.79
C LYS A 28 32.14 -16.84 -14.93
N GLU A 29 32.38 -16.14 -16.03
CA GLU A 29 33.67 -15.50 -16.30
C GLU A 29 33.73 -14.09 -15.72
N THR A 30 32.75 -13.24 -16.06
CA THR A 30 32.75 -11.83 -15.63
C THR A 30 32.18 -11.63 -14.24
N LYS A 31 31.42 -12.60 -13.71
CA LYS A 31 30.64 -12.50 -12.46
C LYS A 31 29.54 -11.47 -12.48
N GLU A 32 29.19 -10.96 -13.63
CA GLU A 32 28.11 -9.97 -13.82
C GLU A 32 26.76 -10.65 -14.05
N VAL A 33 25.68 -9.99 -13.63
CA VAL A 33 24.33 -10.42 -13.92
C VAL A 33 24.00 -10.06 -15.37
N ALA A 34 23.92 -11.05 -16.24
CA ALA A 34 23.65 -10.86 -17.66
C ALA A 34 22.15 -10.78 -17.98
N LYS A 35 21.30 -11.40 -17.16
CA LYS A 35 19.87 -11.51 -17.40
C LYS A 35 19.13 -11.85 -16.10
N ILE A 36 17.89 -11.40 -15.97
CA ILE A 36 16.98 -11.80 -14.90
C ILE A 36 15.65 -12.27 -15.51
N GLU A 37 15.13 -13.40 -15.04
CA GLU A 37 13.85 -13.98 -15.45
C GLU A 37 13.03 -14.44 -14.25
N GLY A 38 11.74 -14.75 -14.45
CA GLY A 38 10.91 -15.35 -13.43
C GLY A 38 11.35 -16.77 -13.07
N ASN A 39 11.33 -17.09 -11.77
CA ASN A 39 11.66 -18.42 -11.27
C ASN A 39 10.43 -19.34 -11.30
N PRO A 40 10.38 -20.39 -12.16
CA PRO A 40 9.24 -21.30 -12.23
C PRO A 40 9.01 -22.12 -10.96
N ALA A 41 10.05 -22.33 -10.16
CA ALA A 41 9.96 -23.08 -8.90
C ALA A 41 9.38 -22.23 -7.74
N HIS A 42 9.24 -20.92 -7.95
CA HIS A 42 8.73 -20.05 -6.91
C HIS A 42 7.20 -20.23 -6.73
N PRO A 43 6.69 -20.61 -5.54
CA PRO A 43 5.30 -21.00 -5.37
C PRO A 43 4.31 -19.86 -5.60
N GLY A 44 4.69 -18.64 -5.23
CA GLY A 44 3.84 -17.44 -5.37
C GLY A 44 3.69 -16.98 -6.81
N SER A 45 4.81 -16.73 -7.50
CA SER A 45 4.80 -16.16 -8.86
C SER A 45 4.83 -17.18 -9.99
N ARG A 46 5.19 -18.46 -9.71
CA ARG A 46 5.18 -19.58 -10.68
C ARG A 46 5.85 -19.24 -12.01
N GLY A 47 7.00 -18.57 -11.96
CA GLY A 47 7.76 -18.13 -13.13
C GLY A 47 7.28 -16.84 -13.79
N ARG A 48 6.23 -16.20 -13.27
CA ARG A 48 5.67 -14.97 -13.81
C ARG A 48 6.13 -13.75 -13.01
N ASN A 49 6.36 -12.66 -13.72
CA ASN A 49 6.73 -11.35 -13.16
C ASN A 49 6.39 -10.26 -14.18
N CYS A 50 6.27 -9.03 -13.73
CA CYS A 50 6.17 -7.88 -14.64
C CYS A 50 7.57 -7.46 -15.13
N ALA A 51 7.62 -6.56 -16.10
CA ALA A 51 8.86 -6.07 -16.69
C ALA A 51 9.82 -5.39 -15.69
N LYS A 52 9.30 -4.86 -14.58
CA LYS A 52 10.12 -4.17 -13.56
C LYS A 52 11.16 -5.08 -12.89
N GLY A 53 10.82 -6.35 -12.65
CA GLY A 53 11.75 -7.31 -12.07
C GLY A 53 13.03 -7.49 -12.92
N PRO A 54 12.92 -7.94 -14.18
CA PRO A 54 14.05 -8.03 -15.10
C PRO A 54 14.77 -6.72 -15.35
N ALA A 55 14.06 -5.60 -15.45
CA ALA A 55 14.62 -4.26 -15.67
C ALA A 55 15.52 -3.76 -14.54
N THR A 56 15.46 -4.39 -13.36
CA THR A 56 16.33 -4.09 -12.22
C THR A 56 17.82 -4.09 -12.58
N ILE A 57 18.23 -4.92 -13.52
CA ILE A 57 19.63 -4.98 -14.01
C ILE A 57 20.11 -3.62 -14.55
N ASN A 58 19.23 -2.84 -15.17
CA ASN A 58 19.59 -1.54 -15.74
C ASN A 58 19.94 -0.52 -14.65
N GLN A 59 19.33 -0.63 -13.47
CA GLN A 59 19.65 0.24 -12.33
C GLN A 59 21.00 -0.11 -11.72
N THR A 60 21.38 -1.38 -11.74
CA THR A 60 22.67 -1.84 -11.21
C THR A 60 23.84 -1.36 -12.07
N SER A 61 23.66 -1.33 -13.38
CA SER A 61 24.65 -0.93 -14.37
C SER A 61 24.55 0.53 -14.84
N ASP A 62 23.69 1.33 -14.21
CA ASP A 62 23.50 2.74 -14.55
C ASP A 62 24.82 3.53 -14.35
N PRO A 63 25.37 4.17 -15.38
CA PRO A 63 26.60 4.95 -15.27
C PRO A 63 26.44 6.21 -14.39
N GLU A 64 25.22 6.67 -14.17
CA GLU A 64 24.91 7.83 -13.32
C GLU A 64 24.65 7.47 -11.85
N ARG A 65 24.89 6.20 -11.47
CA ARG A 65 24.76 5.80 -10.08
C ARG A 65 25.66 6.59 -9.15
N ILE A 66 25.11 6.92 -8.00
CA ILE A 66 25.88 7.51 -6.91
C ILE A 66 26.69 6.41 -6.24
N LEU A 67 28.01 6.50 -6.32
CA LEU A 67 28.95 5.49 -5.82
C LEU A 67 29.72 5.96 -4.57
N TYR A 68 29.71 7.24 -4.28
CA TYR A 68 30.47 7.85 -3.20
C TYR A 68 29.61 8.84 -2.42
N PRO A 69 29.89 9.05 -1.11
CA PRO A 69 29.25 10.10 -0.37
C PRO A 69 29.56 11.47 -0.95
N MET A 70 28.55 12.32 -1.04
CA MET A 70 28.63 13.67 -1.58
C MET A 70 28.13 14.65 -0.53
N LYS A 71 28.84 15.77 -0.37
CA LYS A 71 28.48 16.90 0.50
C LYS A 71 28.15 18.13 -0.32
N ARG A 72 27.10 18.82 0.04
CA ARG A 72 26.73 20.10 -0.57
C ARG A 72 27.80 21.18 -0.32
N VAL A 73 28.14 21.93 -1.36
CA VAL A 73 29.11 23.06 -1.32
C VAL A 73 28.49 24.39 -1.74
N GLY A 74 27.21 24.43 -2.04
CA GLY A 74 26.44 25.59 -2.41
C GLY A 74 25.20 25.78 -1.54
N LYS A 75 24.27 26.60 -1.98
CA LYS A 75 22.94 26.66 -1.38
C LYS A 75 22.16 25.41 -1.73
N ARG A 76 21.21 25.01 -0.89
CA ARG A 76 20.27 23.95 -1.20
C ARG A 76 19.54 24.27 -2.50
N GLY A 77 19.36 23.28 -3.37
CA GLY A 77 18.75 23.43 -4.69
C GLY A 77 19.71 23.84 -5.81
N GLU A 78 20.94 24.28 -5.53
CA GLU A 78 21.94 24.57 -6.56
C GLU A 78 22.57 23.32 -7.19
N ALA A 79 22.33 22.17 -6.64
CA ALA A 79 22.88 20.87 -7.08
C ALA A 79 24.41 20.84 -7.17
N LYS A 80 25.10 21.56 -6.27
CA LYS A 80 26.56 21.60 -6.20
C LYS A 80 27.06 20.73 -5.07
N PHE A 81 27.76 19.65 -5.41
CA PHE A 81 28.25 18.67 -4.45
C PHE A 81 29.71 18.31 -4.72
N GLU A 82 30.41 17.99 -3.65
CA GLU A 82 31.78 17.46 -3.69
C GLU A 82 31.81 16.09 -2.99
N ARG A 83 32.69 15.21 -3.48
CA ARG A 83 32.93 13.92 -2.86
C ARG A 83 33.60 14.10 -1.49
N VAL A 84 33.08 13.37 -0.49
CA VAL A 84 33.65 13.32 0.86
C VAL A 84 33.92 11.89 1.30
N SER A 85 34.66 11.71 2.39
CA SER A 85 34.85 10.36 2.97
C SER A 85 33.61 9.91 3.74
N TRP A 86 33.47 8.59 3.91
CA TRP A 86 32.46 8.02 4.79
C TRP A 86 32.65 8.46 6.24
N ASP A 87 33.91 8.53 6.71
CA ASP A 87 34.22 8.89 8.09
C ASP A 87 33.75 10.32 8.39
N ASP A 88 34.04 11.28 7.51
CA ASP A 88 33.58 12.66 7.68
C ASP A 88 32.06 12.78 7.76
N VAL A 89 31.33 12.05 6.90
CA VAL A 89 29.85 12.07 6.91
C VAL A 89 29.31 11.42 8.16
N LEU A 90 29.84 10.25 8.53
CA LEU A 90 29.36 9.51 9.69
C LEU A 90 29.62 10.27 10.97
N ASP A 91 30.79 10.91 11.11
CA ASP A 91 31.13 11.73 12.27
C ASP A 91 30.18 12.93 12.42
N ASP A 92 29.91 13.68 11.33
CA ASP A 92 28.99 14.82 11.39
C ASP A 92 27.56 14.37 11.68
N VAL A 93 27.01 13.43 10.91
CA VAL A 93 25.63 12.99 11.05
C VAL A 93 25.39 12.29 12.39
N ALA A 94 26.30 11.39 12.81
CA ALA A 94 26.19 10.74 14.12
C ALA A 94 26.35 11.72 15.28
N GLY A 95 27.22 12.72 15.11
CA GLY A 95 27.38 13.81 16.07
C GLY A 95 26.09 14.60 16.29
N ARG A 96 25.37 14.94 15.22
CA ARG A 96 24.07 15.61 15.27
C ARG A 96 23.02 14.75 16.00
N ILE A 97 22.91 13.48 15.62
CA ILE A 97 21.96 12.54 16.25
C ILE A 97 22.26 12.39 17.73
N ARG A 98 23.56 12.20 18.10
CA ARG A 98 23.99 12.11 19.49
C ARG A 98 23.59 13.35 20.28
N LYS A 99 23.87 14.53 19.74
CA LYS A 99 23.51 15.80 20.35
C LYS A 99 21.99 15.92 20.55
N ALA A 100 21.19 15.57 19.55
CA ALA A 100 19.75 15.58 19.68
C ALA A 100 19.23 14.61 20.77
N ILE A 101 19.87 13.45 20.91
CA ILE A 101 19.55 12.49 21.97
C ILE A 101 19.93 13.02 23.37
N GLU A 102 21.15 13.59 23.51
CA GLU A 102 21.65 14.15 24.76
C GLU A 102 20.84 15.37 25.23
N GLU A 103 20.34 16.17 24.29
CA GLU A 103 19.48 17.33 24.54
C GLU A 103 17.99 16.98 24.63
N GLU A 104 17.63 15.70 24.60
CA GLU A 104 16.25 15.19 24.63
C GLU A 104 15.35 15.67 23.47
N ARG A 105 15.96 16.00 22.34
CA ARG A 105 15.30 16.42 21.10
C ARG A 105 15.17 15.28 20.07
N ARG A 106 14.91 14.06 20.54
CA ARG A 106 14.83 12.84 19.70
C ARG A 106 13.78 12.94 18.63
N ASN A 107 12.71 13.70 18.87
CA ASN A 107 11.66 13.99 17.90
C ASN A 107 12.15 14.86 16.71
N GLU A 108 13.31 15.50 16.82
CA GLU A 108 13.92 16.26 15.71
C GLU A 108 14.77 15.39 14.79
N VAL A 109 14.90 14.09 15.06
CA VAL A 109 15.52 13.13 14.14
C VAL A 109 14.43 12.36 13.42
N MET A 110 14.39 12.47 12.09
CA MET A 110 13.34 11.85 11.28
C MET A 110 13.92 10.98 10.16
N TYR A 111 13.37 9.79 10.02
CA TYR A 111 13.72 8.85 8.97
C TYR A 111 12.50 8.54 8.08
N HIS A 112 12.61 8.90 6.81
CA HIS A 112 11.53 8.75 5.84
C HIS A 112 11.93 7.75 4.76
N VAL A 113 11.18 6.65 4.65
CA VAL A 113 11.48 5.58 3.70
C VAL A 113 10.49 5.58 2.55
N GLY A 114 11.00 5.47 1.33
CA GLY A 114 10.16 5.36 0.14
C GLY A 114 9.56 3.97 -0.03
N ARG A 115 10.33 2.92 0.21
CA ARG A 115 9.87 1.54 0.06
C ARG A 115 10.78 0.55 0.76
N HIS A 116 10.34 -0.71 0.82
CA HIS A 116 10.90 -1.85 1.53
C HIS A 116 12.39 -2.12 1.37
N GLY A 117 12.88 -2.87 2.30
CA GLY A 117 14.21 -3.38 2.47
C GLY A 117 14.88 -2.80 3.70
N GLU A 118 15.45 -3.66 4.54
CA GLU A 118 16.12 -3.33 5.81
C GLU A 118 15.24 -2.62 6.84
N ASP A 119 13.96 -2.42 6.55
CA ASP A 119 13.06 -1.64 7.39
C ASP A 119 13.02 -2.19 8.82
N GLY A 120 13.03 -3.52 8.99
CA GLY A 120 13.07 -4.15 10.29
C GLY A 120 14.36 -3.90 11.09
N PHE A 121 15.48 -3.67 10.43
CA PHE A 121 16.73 -3.31 11.09
C PHE A 121 16.75 -1.84 11.48
N ILE A 122 16.37 -0.96 10.57
CA ILE A 122 16.33 0.48 10.80
C ILE A 122 15.29 0.83 11.86
N GLU A 123 14.10 0.27 11.78
CA GLU A 123 13.05 0.46 12.77
C GLU A 123 13.56 0.13 14.18
N ARG A 124 14.26 -0.99 14.34
CA ARG A 124 14.88 -1.37 15.60
C ARG A 124 15.91 -0.33 16.09
N VAL A 125 16.73 0.20 15.20
CA VAL A 125 17.72 1.24 15.54
C VAL A 125 17.02 2.52 15.99
N LEU A 126 16.04 3.00 15.23
CA LEU A 126 15.30 4.21 15.54
C LEU A 126 14.56 4.10 16.87
N LEU A 127 13.88 2.99 17.10
CA LEU A 127 13.21 2.72 18.39
C LEU A 127 14.19 2.63 19.55
N THR A 128 15.35 2.02 19.35
CA THR A 128 16.40 1.94 20.40
C THR A 128 16.94 3.34 20.75
N TRP A 129 17.07 4.22 19.76
CA TRP A 129 17.44 5.62 19.99
C TRP A 129 16.30 6.44 20.60
N GLY A 130 15.08 5.91 20.58
CA GLY A 130 13.89 6.63 20.99
C GLY A 130 13.52 7.74 20.01
N VAL A 131 13.84 7.57 18.73
CA VAL A 131 13.51 8.52 17.65
C VAL A 131 12.07 8.31 17.21
N ASP A 132 11.32 9.39 17.16
CA ASP A 132 9.89 9.43 16.90
C ASP A 132 9.54 9.47 15.41
N GLY A 133 10.42 10.04 14.62
CA GLY A 133 10.17 10.35 13.22
C GLY A 133 10.41 9.19 12.25
N ASN A 134 9.79 8.03 12.45
CA ASN A 134 9.81 6.96 11.46
C ASN A 134 8.54 7.01 10.61
N ASN A 135 8.68 7.21 9.31
CA ASN A 135 7.54 7.23 8.41
C ASN A 135 7.85 6.56 7.07
N THR A 136 6.79 6.13 6.40
CA THR A 136 6.85 5.44 5.12
C THR A 136 5.97 6.13 4.07
N HIS A 137 6.17 5.79 2.79
CA HIS A 137 5.31 6.27 1.70
C HIS A 137 3.87 5.71 1.75
N THR A 138 3.52 4.89 2.73
CA THR A 138 2.25 4.15 2.81
C THR A 138 1.04 5.07 2.78
N ASN A 139 1.13 6.23 3.37
CA ASN A 139 0.09 7.26 3.41
C ASN A 139 -0.37 7.69 2.02
N ILE A 140 0.53 7.98 1.09
CA ILE A 140 0.17 8.30 -0.30
C ILE A 140 -0.13 7.06 -1.15
N CYS A 141 0.11 5.86 -0.62
CA CYS A 141 -0.04 4.60 -1.35
C CYS A 141 -1.39 3.94 -1.09
N SER A 142 -1.74 3.73 0.17
CA SER A 142 -2.84 2.83 0.54
C SER A 142 -3.49 3.15 1.90
N ALA A 143 -3.18 4.28 2.52
CA ALA A 143 -3.71 4.61 3.86
C ALA A 143 -5.24 4.54 3.92
N GLY A 144 -5.94 5.13 2.96
CA GLY A 144 -7.39 5.07 2.88
C GLY A 144 -7.93 3.64 2.77
N ALA A 145 -7.34 2.81 1.90
CA ALA A 145 -7.75 1.41 1.77
C ALA A 145 -7.53 0.65 3.08
N ARG A 146 -6.36 0.81 3.70
CA ARG A 146 -6.03 0.16 4.98
C ARG A 146 -7.01 0.56 6.08
N PHE A 147 -7.29 1.85 6.20
CA PHE A 147 -8.27 2.33 7.17
C PHE A 147 -9.64 1.72 6.93
N GLY A 148 -10.13 1.76 5.69
CA GLY A 148 -11.44 1.22 5.33
C GLY A 148 -11.59 -0.28 5.64
N TYR A 149 -10.54 -1.08 5.49
CA TYR A 149 -10.54 -2.48 5.87
C TYR A 149 -10.42 -2.68 7.39
N SER A 150 -9.55 -1.93 8.06
CA SER A 150 -9.27 -2.13 9.48
C SER A 150 -10.46 -1.82 10.39
N VAL A 151 -11.37 -0.96 9.98
CA VAL A 151 -12.62 -0.70 10.73
C VAL A 151 -13.56 -1.91 10.83
N TRP A 152 -13.31 -2.98 10.06
CA TRP A 152 -14.08 -4.23 10.14
C TRP A 152 -13.58 -5.20 11.22
N GLY A 153 -12.31 -5.29 11.44
CA GLY A 153 -11.78 -6.30 12.37
C GLY A 153 -10.31 -6.09 12.75
N GLY A 154 -9.79 -4.89 12.55
CA GLY A 154 -8.40 -4.55 12.88
C GLY A 154 -7.35 -5.05 11.87
N TYR A 155 -7.77 -5.66 10.76
CA TYR A 155 -6.88 -6.14 9.71
C TYR A 155 -6.90 -5.18 8.53
N ASP A 156 -5.78 -4.57 8.24
CA ASP A 156 -5.65 -3.55 7.21
C ASP A 156 -5.44 -4.08 5.78
N ARG A 157 -5.22 -5.39 5.64
CA ARG A 157 -4.89 -6.03 4.36
C ARG A 157 -5.62 -7.34 4.18
N PRO A 158 -6.73 -7.36 3.46
CA PRO A 158 -7.39 -8.60 3.11
C PRO A 158 -6.60 -9.38 2.05
N SER A 159 -6.64 -10.70 2.13
CA SER A 159 -6.07 -11.61 1.14
C SER A 159 -7.17 -12.27 0.32
N PRO A 160 -7.38 -11.85 -0.95
CA PRO A 160 -8.38 -12.46 -1.82
C PRO A 160 -7.86 -13.76 -2.43
N ASP A 161 -8.65 -14.84 -2.32
CA ASP A 161 -8.39 -16.13 -2.99
C ASP A 161 -9.01 -16.14 -4.39
N HIS A 162 -8.37 -15.43 -5.31
CA HIS A 162 -8.85 -15.31 -6.69
C HIS A 162 -8.96 -16.65 -7.43
N GLU A 163 -8.05 -17.61 -7.16
CA GLU A 163 -7.98 -18.87 -7.90
C GLU A 163 -9.22 -19.76 -7.69
N ASN A 164 -9.86 -19.66 -6.52
CA ASN A 164 -11.00 -20.48 -6.13
C ASN A 164 -12.32 -19.71 -6.08
N ALA A 165 -12.33 -18.44 -6.48
CA ALA A 165 -13.50 -17.58 -6.42
C ALA A 165 -14.54 -17.93 -7.49
N ASN A 166 -15.83 -17.71 -7.18
CA ASN A 166 -16.91 -17.69 -8.15
C ASN A 166 -17.13 -16.28 -8.72
N VAL A 167 -16.90 -15.25 -7.88
CA VAL A 167 -16.95 -13.85 -8.28
C VAL A 167 -15.66 -13.16 -7.86
N ILE A 168 -15.04 -12.48 -8.78
CA ILE A 168 -13.86 -11.63 -8.56
C ILE A 168 -14.29 -10.20 -8.79
N PHE A 169 -14.13 -9.36 -7.76
CA PHE A 169 -14.53 -7.97 -7.80
C PHE A 169 -13.31 -7.06 -7.64
N LEU A 170 -12.94 -6.35 -8.70
CA LEU A 170 -11.77 -5.48 -8.74
C LEU A 170 -12.18 -4.02 -8.88
N ILE A 171 -11.62 -3.15 -8.05
CA ILE A 171 -11.81 -1.70 -8.13
C ILE A 171 -10.46 -1.03 -8.32
N SER A 172 -10.30 -0.28 -9.41
CA SER A 172 -9.08 0.46 -9.76
C SER A 172 -7.81 -0.41 -9.71
N ALA A 173 -7.91 -1.67 -10.08
CA ALA A 173 -6.83 -2.63 -10.01
C ALA A 173 -6.46 -3.15 -11.41
N HIS A 174 -5.40 -2.58 -12.00
CA HIS A 174 -4.86 -3.00 -13.29
C HIS A 174 -3.73 -4.02 -13.10
N LEU A 175 -4.08 -5.27 -12.81
CA LEU A 175 -3.15 -6.30 -12.32
C LEU A 175 -2.15 -6.77 -13.38
N GLU A 176 -2.52 -6.85 -14.67
CA GLU A 176 -1.62 -7.32 -15.73
C GLU A 176 -0.48 -6.34 -16.03
N SER A 177 -0.64 -5.06 -15.78
CA SER A 177 0.44 -4.07 -15.98
C SER A 177 1.50 -4.09 -14.86
N GLY A 178 1.39 -5.01 -13.91
CA GLY A 178 2.29 -5.07 -12.76
C GLY A 178 2.01 -4.02 -11.71
N HIS A 179 0.76 -3.59 -11.59
CA HIS A 179 0.27 -2.77 -10.50
C HIS A 179 0.10 -3.64 -9.27
N TYR A 180 1.13 -3.80 -8.44
CA TYR A 180 1.15 -4.69 -7.29
C TYR A 180 0.56 -6.08 -7.59
N PHE A 181 1.00 -7.10 -6.90
CA PHE A 181 0.36 -8.43 -6.97
C PHE A 181 0.13 -8.96 -8.40
N ASN A 182 1.07 -8.68 -9.34
CA ASN A 182 1.00 -9.23 -10.69
C ASN A 182 0.68 -10.75 -10.74
N PRO A 183 1.15 -11.60 -9.79
CA PRO A 183 0.73 -12.99 -9.72
C PRO A 183 -0.78 -13.22 -9.56
N HIS A 184 -1.53 -12.22 -9.07
CA HIS A 184 -3.00 -12.33 -9.00
C HIS A 184 -3.64 -12.40 -10.40
N ALA A 185 -3.07 -11.76 -11.41
CA ALA A 185 -3.56 -11.86 -12.79
C ALA A 185 -3.64 -13.31 -13.26
N GLN A 186 -2.63 -14.15 -12.94
CA GLN A 186 -2.66 -15.57 -13.26
C GLN A 186 -3.81 -16.29 -12.58
N ARG A 187 -3.99 -16.04 -11.26
CA ARG A 187 -5.04 -16.70 -10.47
C ARG A 187 -6.43 -16.32 -10.96
N ILE A 188 -6.61 -15.06 -11.34
CA ILE A 188 -7.87 -14.58 -11.94
C ILE A 188 -8.14 -15.30 -13.26
N MET A 189 -7.14 -15.41 -14.13
CA MET A 189 -7.29 -16.13 -15.41
C MET A 189 -7.52 -17.63 -15.20
N ASP A 190 -6.84 -18.25 -14.24
CA ASP A 190 -7.08 -19.65 -13.86
C ASP A 190 -8.52 -19.86 -13.37
N ALA A 191 -9.04 -18.97 -12.52
CA ALA A 191 -10.42 -19.01 -12.05
C ALA A 191 -11.44 -18.85 -13.19
N LYS A 192 -11.20 -17.93 -14.13
CA LYS A 192 -12.08 -17.73 -15.29
C LYS A 192 -12.08 -18.94 -16.23
N VAL A 193 -10.91 -19.47 -16.57
CA VAL A 193 -10.76 -20.55 -17.55
C VAL A 193 -11.22 -21.90 -17.00
N ARG A 194 -10.87 -22.19 -15.74
CA ARG A 194 -11.16 -23.51 -15.12
C ARG A 194 -12.45 -23.53 -14.33
N GLY A 195 -12.80 -22.41 -13.68
CA GLY A 195 -13.89 -22.32 -12.71
C GLY A 195 -15.11 -21.52 -13.16
N ASN A 196 -15.11 -20.95 -14.37
CA ASN A 196 -16.16 -20.04 -14.85
C ASN A 196 -16.42 -18.84 -13.91
N ALA A 197 -15.42 -18.41 -13.18
CA ALA A 197 -15.54 -17.24 -12.29
C ALA A 197 -15.96 -16.00 -13.06
N LYS A 198 -16.88 -15.24 -12.50
CA LYS A 198 -17.30 -13.95 -13.04
C LYS A 198 -16.35 -12.84 -12.56
N LEU A 199 -15.86 -12.07 -13.48
CA LEU A 199 -14.97 -10.93 -13.21
C LEU A 199 -15.73 -9.61 -13.40
N VAL A 200 -15.88 -8.86 -12.33
CA VAL A 200 -16.41 -7.49 -12.31
C VAL A 200 -15.24 -6.53 -12.11
N VAL A 201 -15.11 -5.54 -12.97
CA VAL A 201 -14.04 -4.54 -12.89
C VAL A 201 -14.62 -3.13 -12.93
N LEU A 202 -14.44 -2.38 -11.86
CA LEU A 202 -14.72 -0.95 -11.80
C LEU A 202 -13.44 -0.18 -12.15
N ASP A 203 -13.43 0.41 -13.32
CA ASP A 203 -12.31 1.21 -13.83
C ASP A 203 -12.84 2.20 -14.87
N PRO A 204 -12.58 3.51 -14.75
CA PRO A 204 -13.02 4.48 -15.76
C PRO A 204 -12.40 4.22 -17.13
N ARG A 205 -11.30 3.47 -17.18
CA ARG A 205 -10.59 3.08 -18.40
C ARG A 205 -10.80 1.60 -18.70
N LEU A 206 -11.04 1.28 -19.98
CA LEU A 206 -10.99 -0.11 -20.45
C LEU A 206 -9.52 -0.58 -20.48
N SER A 207 -9.00 -0.93 -19.32
CA SER A 207 -7.65 -1.48 -19.14
C SER A 207 -7.56 -2.92 -19.64
N ASN A 208 -6.34 -3.49 -19.72
CA ASN A 208 -6.17 -4.90 -20.07
C ASN A 208 -6.93 -5.81 -19.09
N THR A 209 -6.90 -5.51 -17.81
CA THR A 209 -7.70 -6.24 -16.81
C THR A 209 -9.20 -6.10 -17.09
N ALA A 210 -9.66 -4.89 -17.35
CA ALA A 210 -11.06 -4.62 -17.64
C ALA A 210 -11.54 -5.29 -18.95
N SER A 211 -10.65 -5.45 -19.93
CA SER A 211 -10.98 -6.13 -21.21
C SER A 211 -11.30 -7.62 -21.05
N HIS A 212 -10.88 -8.22 -19.94
CA HIS A 212 -11.21 -9.61 -19.57
C HIS A 212 -12.45 -9.73 -18.67
N ALA A 213 -13.06 -8.60 -18.26
CA ALA A 213 -14.22 -8.61 -17.37
C ALA A 213 -15.47 -9.22 -18.03
N ASP A 214 -16.28 -9.91 -17.25
CA ASP A 214 -17.66 -10.25 -17.62
C ASP A 214 -18.56 -9.00 -17.52
N GLU A 215 -18.24 -8.10 -16.59
CA GLU A 215 -18.88 -6.79 -16.46
C GLU A 215 -17.81 -5.72 -16.18
N TRP A 216 -17.55 -4.86 -17.16
CA TRP A 216 -16.74 -3.66 -16.99
C TRP A 216 -17.64 -2.47 -16.71
N VAL A 217 -17.37 -1.78 -15.60
CA VAL A 217 -18.21 -0.66 -15.12
C VAL A 217 -17.36 0.61 -15.09
N PRO A 218 -17.56 1.53 -16.05
CA PRO A 218 -16.81 2.79 -16.14
C PRO A 218 -17.40 3.84 -15.18
N VAL A 219 -17.34 3.57 -13.88
CA VAL A 219 -17.86 4.48 -12.85
C VAL A 219 -17.19 5.84 -12.88
N TRP A 220 -17.94 6.88 -12.54
CA TRP A 220 -17.36 8.20 -12.28
C TRP A 220 -16.41 8.13 -11.09
N PRO A 221 -15.13 8.58 -11.22
CA PRO A 221 -14.16 8.48 -10.15
C PRO A 221 -14.64 9.15 -8.84
N GLY A 222 -14.55 8.42 -7.74
CA GLY A 222 -15.02 8.85 -6.41
C GLY A 222 -16.45 8.42 -6.06
N SER A 223 -17.17 7.76 -6.98
CA SER A 223 -18.54 7.28 -6.77
C SER A 223 -18.64 5.77 -6.51
N GLU A 224 -17.53 5.07 -6.45
CA GLU A 224 -17.48 3.61 -6.35
C GLU A 224 -18.28 3.08 -5.14
N ALA A 225 -18.24 3.80 -4.01
CA ALA A 225 -18.99 3.44 -2.82
C ALA A 225 -20.52 3.43 -3.04
N ALA A 226 -21.04 4.33 -3.87
CA ALA A 226 -22.46 4.38 -4.19
C ALA A 226 -22.95 3.10 -4.86
N LEU A 227 -22.18 2.56 -5.83
CA LEU A 227 -22.46 1.28 -6.46
C LEU A 227 -22.45 0.13 -5.44
N LEU A 228 -21.42 0.10 -4.59
CA LEU A 228 -21.27 -0.99 -3.60
C LEU A 228 -22.42 -0.98 -2.57
N LEU A 229 -22.86 0.21 -2.13
CA LEU A 229 -23.99 0.35 -1.21
C LEU A 229 -25.31 -0.05 -1.86
N ALA A 230 -25.52 0.26 -3.15
CA ALA A 230 -26.71 -0.20 -3.86
C ALA A 230 -26.73 -1.73 -4.05
N VAL A 231 -25.57 -2.35 -4.30
CA VAL A 231 -25.43 -3.81 -4.31
C VAL A 231 -25.75 -4.40 -2.93
N ALA A 232 -25.23 -3.81 -1.86
CA ALA A 232 -25.54 -4.23 -0.48
C ALA A 232 -27.03 -4.13 -0.17
N SER A 233 -27.67 -3.02 -0.51
CA SER A 233 -29.12 -2.82 -0.37
C SER A 233 -29.93 -3.89 -1.13
N TYR A 234 -29.52 -4.21 -2.35
CA TYR A 234 -30.15 -5.26 -3.15
C TYR A 234 -30.06 -6.63 -2.47
N LEU A 235 -28.86 -7.02 -2.00
CA LEU A 235 -28.66 -8.30 -1.31
C LEU A 235 -29.59 -8.44 -0.08
N MET A 236 -29.72 -7.39 0.72
CA MET A 236 -30.58 -7.38 1.91
C MET A 236 -32.08 -7.45 1.54
N ARG A 237 -32.53 -6.63 0.60
CA ARG A 237 -33.92 -6.60 0.16
C ARG A 237 -34.40 -7.87 -0.53
N THR A 238 -33.51 -8.64 -1.13
CA THR A 238 -33.80 -9.88 -1.84
C THR A 238 -33.41 -11.13 -1.05
N ASP A 239 -33.06 -10.96 0.22
CA ASP A 239 -32.64 -12.04 1.13
C ASP A 239 -31.47 -12.90 0.59
N GLN A 240 -30.51 -12.23 -0.11
CA GLN A 240 -29.31 -12.84 -0.65
C GLN A 240 -28.10 -12.67 0.28
N VAL A 241 -28.34 -12.68 1.59
CA VAL A 241 -27.34 -12.45 2.64
C VAL A 241 -27.09 -13.74 3.41
N ASP A 242 -25.82 -14.02 3.74
CA ASP A 242 -25.46 -15.10 4.67
C ASP A 242 -25.73 -14.64 6.12
N TRP A 243 -27.00 -14.68 6.54
CA TRP A 243 -27.41 -14.25 7.86
C TRP A 243 -26.82 -15.11 8.98
N ASP A 244 -26.53 -16.40 8.74
CA ASP A 244 -25.87 -17.26 9.71
C ASP A 244 -24.45 -16.82 9.98
N TYR A 245 -23.71 -16.39 8.93
CA TYR A 245 -22.40 -15.79 9.09
C TYR A 245 -22.46 -14.51 9.92
N ILE A 246 -23.38 -13.61 9.59
CA ILE A 246 -23.53 -12.33 10.30
C ILE A 246 -23.91 -12.56 11.77
N HIS A 247 -24.84 -13.45 12.04
CA HIS A 247 -25.26 -13.75 13.40
C HIS A 247 -24.11 -14.22 14.29
N ARG A 248 -23.18 -15.00 13.72
CA ARG A 248 -22.06 -15.61 14.47
C ARG A 248 -20.86 -14.67 14.63
N TRP A 249 -20.55 -13.87 13.61
CA TRP A 249 -19.24 -13.23 13.50
C TRP A 249 -19.26 -11.70 13.50
N VAL A 250 -20.45 -11.10 13.37
CA VAL A 250 -20.60 -9.64 13.36
C VAL A 250 -21.15 -9.17 14.71
N ASN A 251 -20.68 -8.02 15.16
CA ASN A 251 -21.12 -7.39 16.41
C ASN A 251 -22.49 -6.67 16.26
N TRP A 252 -23.46 -7.33 15.66
CA TRP A 252 -24.78 -6.79 15.33
C TRP A 252 -25.55 -6.26 16.56
N LYS A 253 -25.34 -6.84 17.75
CA LYS A 253 -25.96 -6.34 18.99
C LYS A 253 -25.48 -4.94 19.35
N THR A 254 -24.18 -4.65 19.06
CA THR A 254 -23.64 -3.30 19.26
C THR A 254 -24.29 -2.32 18.28
N TYR A 255 -24.44 -2.71 17.02
CA TYR A 255 -25.15 -1.91 16.02
C TYR A 255 -26.56 -1.54 16.52
N MET A 256 -27.32 -2.50 17.03
CA MET A 256 -28.67 -2.27 17.55
C MET A 256 -28.68 -1.32 18.75
N ARG A 257 -27.75 -1.52 19.71
CA ARG A 257 -27.68 -0.64 20.89
C ARG A 257 -27.36 0.81 20.56
N GLU A 258 -26.46 1.02 19.61
CA GLU A 258 -25.95 2.35 19.30
C GLU A 258 -26.85 3.11 18.31
N LEU A 259 -27.41 2.44 17.32
CA LEU A 259 -28.18 3.09 16.25
C LEU A 259 -29.68 2.91 16.37
N HIS A 260 -30.14 1.85 17.03
CA HIS A 260 -31.56 1.54 17.21
C HIS A 260 -31.91 1.24 18.68
N PRO A 261 -31.63 2.18 19.61
CA PRO A 261 -31.86 1.96 21.05
C PRO A 261 -33.33 1.73 21.43
N ASP A 262 -34.25 2.06 20.54
CA ASP A 262 -35.69 1.83 20.64
C ASP A 262 -36.12 0.39 20.30
N ARG A 263 -35.21 -0.42 19.74
CA ARG A 263 -35.41 -1.83 19.35
C ARG A 263 -34.62 -2.76 20.25
N SER A 264 -35.07 -4.02 20.36
CA SER A 264 -34.34 -5.03 21.12
C SER A 264 -32.99 -5.35 20.49
N ALA A 265 -31.90 -5.17 21.24
CA ALA A 265 -30.55 -5.56 20.81
C ALA A 265 -30.28 -7.07 20.86
N GLU A 266 -31.24 -7.86 21.38
CA GLU A 266 -31.13 -9.32 21.45
C GLU A 266 -31.97 -10.00 20.36
N ASP A 267 -32.75 -9.24 19.60
CA ASP A 267 -33.60 -9.75 18.52
C ASP A 267 -32.90 -9.62 17.18
N PHE A 268 -32.47 -10.76 16.61
CA PHE A 268 -31.74 -10.78 15.34
C PHE A 268 -32.64 -10.47 14.14
N ASP A 269 -33.94 -10.79 14.20
CA ASP A 269 -34.87 -10.42 13.12
C ASP A 269 -35.14 -8.90 13.12
N ALA A 270 -35.21 -8.28 14.29
CA ALA A 270 -35.26 -6.82 14.40
C ALA A 270 -33.97 -6.18 13.81
N PHE A 271 -32.81 -6.79 14.02
CA PHE A 271 -31.55 -6.33 13.39
C PHE A 271 -31.60 -6.43 11.86
N LYS A 272 -32.04 -7.57 11.30
CA LYS A 272 -32.16 -7.73 9.84
C LYS A 272 -33.07 -6.64 9.25
N GLN A 273 -34.18 -6.39 9.91
CA GLN A 273 -35.12 -5.37 9.48
C GLN A 273 -34.47 -3.97 9.54
N ALA A 274 -33.87 -3.61 10.68
CA ALA A 274 -33.22 -2.31 10.88
C ALA A 274 -32.12 -2.06 9.84
N LEU A 275 -31.23 -3.05 9.64
CA LEU A 275 -30.17 -2.95 8.65
C LEU A 275 -30.71 -2.76 7.23
N THR A 276 -31.76 -3.49 6.86
CA THR A 276 -32.41 -3.38 5.55
C THR A 276 -33.05 -2.00 5.34
N GLU A 277 -33.69 -1.45 6.37
CA GLU A 277 -34.30 -0.12 6.36
C GLU A 277 -33.25 0.97 6.21
N ASP A 278 -32.14 0.91 6.96
CA ASP A 278 -31.07 1.90 6.93
C ASP A 278 -30.42 2.01 5.54
N TYR A 279 -30.31 0.89 4.83
CA TYR A 279 -29.71 0.84 3.50
C TYR A 279 -30.72 0.98 2.35
N ALA A 280 -32.03 1.09 2.63
CA ALA A 280 -33.07 1.16 1.60
C ALA A 280 -32.93 2.37 0.66
N GLN A 281 -32.33 3.46 1.13
CA GLN A 281 -32.07 4.67 0.35
C GLN A 281 -31.10 4.45 -0.81
N TYR A 282 -30.22 3.45 -0.71
CA TYR A 282 -29.24 3.16 -1.77
C TYR A 282 -29.88 2.28 -2.85
N SER A 283 -30.69 2.89 -3.70
CA SER A 283 -31.36 2.23 -4.81
C SER A 283 -30.41 2.08 -6.03
N PHE A 284 -30.84 1.33 -7.04
CA PHE A 284 -30.11 1.24 -8.31
C PHE A 284 -30.09 2.59 -9.03
N GLU A 285 -31.16 3.35 -8.97
CA GLU A 285 -31.28 4.70 -9.56
C GLU A 285 -30.33 5.69 -8.85
N PHE A 286 -30.20 5.61 -7.52
CA PHE A 286 -29.21 6.36 -6.76
C PHE A 286 -27.80 6.07 -7.28
N ALA A 287 -27.41 4.80 -7.34
CA ALA A 287 -26.07 4.42 -7.80
C ALA A 287 -25.82 4.78 -9.27
N ALA A 288 -26.83 4.60 -10.13
CA ALA A 288 -26.76 4.96 -11.54
C ALA A 288 -26.49 6.46 -11.73
N THR A 289 -27.17 7.30 -10.93
CA THR A 289 -26.99 8.76 -10.94
C THR A 289 -25.59 9.16 -10.47
N GLU A 290 -25.16 8.66 -9.30
CA GLU A 290 -23.86 8.98 -8.74
C GLU A 290 -22.69 8.49 -9.62
N CYS A 291 -22.79 7.26 -10.11
CA CYS A 291 -21.74 6.62 -10.91
C CYS A 291 -21.79 7.00 -12.39
N ARG A 292 -22.86 7.68 -12.85
CA ARG A 292 -23.11 8.05 -14.26
C ARG A 292 -23.10 6.83 -15.21
N ILE A 293 -23.78 5.77 -14.77
CA ILE A 293 -23.91 4.52 -15.53
C ILE A 293 -25.39 4.13 -15.67
N PRO A 294 -25.76 3.25 -16.61
CA PRO A 294 -27.13 2.75 -16.72
C PRO A 294 -27.58 1.98 -15.48
N VAL A 295 -28.86 2.11 -15.10
CA VAL A 295 -29.46 1.37 -13.98
C VAL A 295 -29.35 -0.13 -14.19
N GLU A 296 -29.53 -0.61 -15.42
CA GLU A 296 -29.41 -2.03 -15.78
C GLU A 296 -28.00 -2.58 -15.55
N GLN A 297 -26.99 -1.72 -15.61
CA GLN A 297 -25.61 -2.11 -15.30
C GLN A 297 -25.41 -2.33 -13.80
N VAL A 298 -25.98 -1.47 -12.98
CA VAL A 298 -26.01 -1.65 -11.51
C VAL A 298 -26.69 -2.96 -11.15
N GLU A 299 -27.83 -3.23 -11.78
CA GLU A 299 -28.60 -4.47 -11.56
C GLU A 299 -27.82 -5.73 -11.96
N ARG A 300 -27.10 -5.70 -13.11
CA ARG A 300 -26.26 -6.83 -13.53
C ARG A 300 -25.15 -7.11 -12.52
N VAL A 301 -24.46 -6.08 -12.06
CA VAL A 301 -23.42 -6.21 -11.01
C VAL A 301 -24.01 -6.84 -9.75
N ALA A 302 -25.16 -6.34 -9.28
CA ALA A 302 -25.82 -6.85 -8.08
C ALA A 302 -26.20 -8.34 -8.22
N LYS A 303 -26.74 -8.75 -9.36
CA LYS A 303 -27.05 -10.17 -9.65
C LYS A 303 -25.81 -11.06 -9.72
N ILE A 304 -24.69 -10.55 -10.28
CA ILE A 304 -23.42 -11.30 -10.29
C ILE A 304 -22.94 -11.52 -8.85
N VAL A 305 -22.95 -10.49 -8.01
CA VAL A 305 -22.52 -10.60 -6.61
C VAL A 305 -23.44 -11.54 -5.82
N ALA A 306 -24.76 -11.43 -5.98
CA ALA A 306 -25.73 -12.34 -5.36
C ALA A 306 -25.47 -13.81 -5.69
N GLY A 307 -25.03 -14.10 -6.89
CA GLY A 307 -24.69 -15.45 -7.36
C GLY A 307 -23.35 -16.01 -6.87
N CYS A 308 -22.60 -15.32 -6.01
CA CYS A 308 -21.24 -15.74 -5.64
C CYS A 308 -21.18 -17.01 -4.77
N GLY A 309 -22.26 -17.38 -4.07
CA GLY A 309 -22.32 -18.59 -3.24
C GLY A 309 -21.28 -18.60 -2.11
N GLY A 310 -20.99 -17.45 -1.50
CA GLY A 310 -20.00 -17.30 -0.43
C GLY A 310 -18.54 -17.35 -0.91
N LYS A 311 -18.30 -17.16 -2.21
CA LYS A 311 -16.96 -17.19 -2.82
C LYS A 311 -16.72 -15.93 -3.65
N MET A 312 -16.71 -14.79 -2.98
CA MET A 312 -16.34 -13.49 -3.58
C MET A 312 -14.94 -13.09 -3.13
N ALA A 313 -14.01 -13.04 -4.09
CA ALA A 313 -12.68 -12.49 -3.90
C ALA A 313 -12.67 -11.04 -4.38
N ALA A 314 -12.39 -10.11 -3.48
CA ALA A 314 -12.50 -8.68 -3.75
C ALA A 314 -11.19 -7.96 -3.50
N HIS A 315 -10.85 -6.98 -4.36
CA HIS A 315 -9.64 -6.20 -4.23
C HIS A 315 -9.84 -4.74 -4.62
N THR A 316 -9.43 -3.85 -3.74
CA THR A 316 -9.13 -2.44 -4.03
C THR A 316 -7.90 -2.03 -3.22
N TRP A 317 -7.08 -1.12 -3.73
CA TRP A 317 -5.86 -0.77 -3.02
C TRP A 317 -5.44 0.68 -3.17
N ARG A 318 -5.39 1.20 -4.37
CA ARG A 318 -4.98 2.57 -4.70
C ARG A 318 -6.11 3.32 -5.40
N ALA A 319 -5.80 4.44 -5.99
CA ALA A 319 -6.72 5.27 -6.76
C ALA A 319 -8.07 5.48 -6.06
N ALA A 320 -9.07 4.63 -6.30
CA ALA A 320 -10.40 4.77 -5.69
C ALA A 320 -10.39 4.80 -4.16
N SER A 321 -9.45 4.10 -3.51
CA SER A 321 -9.42 3.96 -2.05
C SER A 321 -8.38 4.84 -1.35
N ALA A 322 -7.48 5.49 -2.09
CA ALA A 322 -6.41 6.30 -1.51
C ALA A 322 -6.29 7.69 -2.15
N GLY A 323 -6.83 7.88 -3.33
CA GLY A 323 -6.67 9.10 -4.12
C GLY A 323 -7.75 10.17 -3.90
N ASN A 324 -8.66 9.99 -2.94
CA ASN A 324 -9.71 10.96 -2.64
C ASN A 324 -10.12 10.92 -1.16
N LEU A 325 -10.78 11.98 -0.67
CA LEU A 325 -11.19 12.12 0.72
C LEU A 325 -12.14 11.01 1.21
N GLY A 326 -12.97 10.48 0.32
CA GLY A 326 -13.89 9.38 0.63
C GLY A 326 -13.34 7.99 0.35
N GLY A 327 -12.09 7.85 -0.04
CA GLY A 327 -11.53 6.58 -0.52
C GLY A 327 -11.60 5.42 0.46
N TRP A 328 -11.51 5.69 1.76
CA TRP A 328 -11.65 4.67 2.79
C TRP A 328 -13.05 4.02 2.80
N THR A 329 -14.09 4.76 2.40
CA THR A 329 -15.45 4.23 2.31
C THR A 329 -15.59 3.20 1.21
N VAL A 330 -14.81 3.32 0.12
CA VAL A 330 -14.78 2.32 -0.97
C VAL A 330 -14.29 0.98 -0.45
N ALA A 331 -13.16 0.97 0.26
CA ALA A 331 -12.61 -0.25 0.83
C ALA A 331 -13.55 -0.87 1.89
N ARG A 332 -14.14 -0.01 2.75
CA ARG A 332 -15.13 -0.43 3.74
C ARG A 332 -16.37 -1.05 3.09
N ALA A 333 -16.94 -0.41 2.09
CA ALA A 333 -18.13 -0.88 1.39
C ALA A 333 -17.85 -2.16 0.58
N LEU A 334 -16.67 -2.27 -0.02
CA LEU A 334 -16.27 -3.50 -0.72
C LEU A 334 -16.18 -4.68 0.25
N PHE A 335 -15.55 -4.49 1.41
CA PHE A 335 -15.47 -5.54 2.41
C PHE A 335 -16.84 -5.88 3.01
N PHE A 336 -17.75 -4.89 3.10
CA PHE A 336 -19.13 -5.14 3.49
C PHE A 336 -19.83 -6.16 2.59
N LEU A 337 -19.61 -6.11 1.28
CA LEU A 337 -20.16 -7.13 0.37
C LEU A 337 -19.59 -8.51 0.67
N THR A 338 -18.31 -8.64 1.04
CA THR A 338 -17.74 -9.94 1.44
C THR A 338 -18.33 -10.45 2.76
N VAL A 339 -18.68 -9.56 3.67
CA VAL A 339 -19.39 -9.87 4.92
C VAL A 339 -20.82 -10.33 4.63
N LEU A 340 -21.59 -9.56 3.85
CA LEU A 340 -22.98 -9.90 3.50
C LEU A 340 -23.10 -11.25 2.79
N THR A 341 -22.15 -11.56 1.92
CA THR A 341 -22.14 -12.83 1.17
C THR A 341 -21.53 -14.00 1.95
N GLY A 342 -21.08 -13.77 3.20
CA GLY A 342 -20.38 -14.79 3.99
C GLY A 342 -19.07 -15.26 3.35
N SER A 343 -18.41 -14.41 2.56
CA SER A 343 -17.18 -14.76 1.82
C SER A 343 -15.90 -14.54 2.63
N VAL A 344 -15.98 -14.11 3.88
CA VAL A 344 -14.81 -13.83 4.72
C VAL A 344 -14.24 -15.13 5.28
N GLY A 345 -12.93 -15.34 5.12
CA GLY A 345 -12.22 -16.49 5.69
C GLY A 345 -12.54 -17.83 5.06
N LYS A 346 -13.20 -17.85 3.91
CA LYS A 346 -13.54 -19.07 3.15
C LYS A 346 -12.64 -19.22 1.92
N LYS A 347 -12.44 -20.48 1.48
CA LYS A 347 -11.80 -20.77 0.20
C LYS A 347 -12.59 -20.13 -0.94
N GLY A 348 -11.91 -19.34 -1.78
CA GLY A 348 -12.52 -18.55 -2.85
C GLY A 348 -13.10 -17.21 -2.40
N GLY A 349 -12.96 -16.86 -1.14
CA GLY A 349 -13.38 -15.59 -0.58
C GLY A 349 -12.22 -14.62 -0.33
N THR A 350 -12.40 -13.71 0.63
CA THR A 350 -11.41 -12.72 1.04
C THR A 350 -11.14 -12.90 2.53
N SER A 351 -9.92 -13.30 2.89
CA SER A 351 -9.55 -13.57 4.27
C SER A 351 -8.87 -12.36 4.90
N PRO A 352 -9.06 -12.09 6.21
CA PRO A 352 -8.19 -11.19 6.96
C PRO A 352 -6.75 -11.67 6.88
N ASN A 353 -5.80 -10.76 6.74
CA ASN A 353 -4.38 -11.06 6.69
C ASN A 353 -3.63 -10.41 7.85
N GLY A 354 -2.93 -11.24 8.65
CA GLY A 354 -2.02 -10.75 9.68
C GLY A 354 -0.75 -10.16 9.05
N TRP A 355 -0.32 -9.06 9.59
CA TRP A 355 0.93 -8.40 9.26
C TRP A 355 2.09 -9.04 10.03
N ASN A 356 3.29 -9.06 9.46
CA ASN A 356 4.51 -9.58 10.08
C ASN A 356 4.46 -11.04 10.55
N LYS A 357 4.59 -11.94 9.59
CA LYS A 357 4.57 -13.40 9.83
C LYS A 357 5.96 -14.00 10.01
N PHE A 358 6.96 -13.24 10.41
CA PHE A 358 8.27 -13.79 10.69
C PHE A 358 8.23 -14.60 11.99
N ILE A 359 8.62 -15.86 11.90
CA ILE A 359 8.74 -16.76 13.04
C ILE A 359 10.17 -17.28 13.10
N PRO A 360 10.89 -17.15 14.21
CA PRO A 360 10.45 -16.54 15.48
C PRO A 360 10.33 -15.01 15.41
N HIS A 361 9.45 -14.46 16.22
CA HIS A 361 9.37 -13.02 16.39
C HIS A 361 10.69 -12.46 16.90
N GLY A 362 11.09 -11.31 16.42
CA GLY A 362 12.25 -10.60 16.94
C GLY A 362 12.04 -10.16 18.40
N PRO A 363 13.09 -9.69 19.06
CA PRO A 363 12.96 -9.16 20.42
C PRO A 363 11.96 -7.99 20.44
N THR A 364 11.28 -7.83 21.58
CA THR A 364 10.37 -6.71 21.79
C THR A 364 11.13 -5.40 21.60
N MET A 365 10.58 -4.54 20.75
CA MET A 365 11.15 -3.23 20.46
C MET A 365 10.75 -2.24 21.56
N PRO A 366 11.63 -1.28 21.95
CA PRO A 366 11.23 -0.17 22.78
C PRO A 366 10.05 0.58 22.15
N GLY A 367 9.18 1.17 22.98
CA GLY A 367 8.11 2.04 22.50
C GLY A 367 8.67 3.27 21.79
N GLY A 368 7.99 3.76 20.78
CA GLY A 368 8.26 5.04 20.15
C GLY A 368 7.80 6.22 21.03
N HIS A 369 8.14 7.42 20.62
CA HIS A 369 7.64 8.65 21.21
C HIS A 369 6.36 9.09 20.50
N ASP A 370 5.63 10.01 21.11
CA ASP A 370 4.31 10.45 20.61
C ASP A 370 4.32 11.88 20.05
N SER A 371 5.50 12.51 19.86
CA SER A 371 5.62 13.90 19.44
C SER A 371 5.00 14.18 18.07
N TRP A 372 5.11 13.22 17.14
CA TRP A 372 4.54 13.31 15.80
C TRP A 372 3.17 12.63 15.66
N ASN A 373 2.57 12.22 16.77
CA ASN A 373 1.29 11.50 16.75
C ASN A 373 0.17 12.30 16.05
N GLU A 374 0.19 13.61 16.18
CA GLU A 374 -0.77 14.49 15.49
C GLU A 374 -0.61 14.47 13.97
N LEU A 375 0.59 14.19 13.45
CA LEU A 375 0.82 14.01 12.01
C LEU A 375 0.36 12.63 11.53
N LEU A 376 0.37 11.62 12.40
CA LEU A 376 -0.18 10.31 12.10
C LEU A 376 -1.72 10.29 12.18
N TRP A 377 -2.29 11.07 13.09
CA TRP A 377 -3.72 11.18 13.36
C TRP A 377 -4.14 12.65 13.41
N PRO A 378 -4.12 13.36 12.27
CA PRO A 378 -4.37 14.80 12.27
C PRO A 378 -5.79 15.12 12.73
N LYS A 379 -5.93 16.09 13.64
CA LYS A 379 -7.23 16.51 14.17
C LYS A 379 -8.15 17.07 13.09
N GLU A 380 -7.58 17.71 12.09
CA GLU A 380 -8.29 18.28 10.95
C GLU A 380 -8.89 17.19 10.06
N PHE A 381 -8.29 16.00 10.04
CA PHE A 381 -8.68 14.87 9.21
C PHE A 381 -8.75 13.58 10.04
N PRO A 382 -9.68 13.47 10.98
CA PRO A 382 -9.68 12.39 11.99
C PRO A 382 -9.88 10.99 11.40
N MET A 383 -10.32 10.88 10.14
CA MET A 383 -10.46 9.60 9.43
C MET A 383 -9.26 9.29 8.51
N SER A 384 -8.24 10.13 8.52
CA SER A 384 -6.97 9.88 7.85
C SER A 384 -5.97 9.27 8.80
N THR A 385 -5.10 8.41 8.28
CA THR A 385 -4.02 7.76 9.04
C THR A 385 -2.71 7.88 8.28
N ASN A 386 -1.59 7.96 9.00
CA ASN A 386 -0.25 8.01 8.41
C ASN A 386 -0.04 9.20 7.45
N GLU A 387 -0.56 10.37 7.76
CA GLU A 387 -0.49 11.55 6.88
C GLU A 387 0.83 12.33 6.97
N LEU A 388 1.78 11.87 7.78
CA LEU A 388 3.06 12.56 8.02
C LEU A 388 3.81 12.90 6.74
N SER A 389 3.82 12.01 5.74
CA SER A 389 4.55 12.26 4.50
C SER A 389 3.92 13.35 3.61
N ILE A 390 2.68 13.71 3.85
CA ILE A 390 2.00 14.79 3.12
C ILE A 390 2.04 16.09 3.93
N LEU A 391 1.78 16.01 5.22
CA LEU A 391 1.58 17.17 6.08
C LEU A 391 2.88 17.72 6.68
N LEU A 392 3.96 16.96 6.72
CA LEU A 392 5.21 17.37 7.35
C LEU A 392 5.72 18.77 6.92
N PRO A 393 5.81 19.10 5.62
CA PRO A 393 6.29 20.42 5.23
C PRO A 393 5.39 21.54 5.76
N HIS A 394 4.08 21.36 5.75
CA HIS A 394 3.13 22.35 6.27
C HIS A 394 3.30 22.55 7.78
N PHE A 395 3.44 21.47 8.54
CA PHE A 395 3.63 21.53 9.99
C PHE A 395 4.95 22.23 10.36
N LEU A 396 6.02 21.99 9.60
CA LEU A 396 7.28 22.69 9.81
C LEU A 396 7.15 24.20 9.54
N MET A 397 6.53 24.59 8.43
CA MET A 397 6.30 25.99 8.07
C MET A 397 5.34 26.71 9.04
N GLU A 398 4.40 25.98 9.64
CA GLU A 398 3.50 26.51 10.68
C GLU A 398 4.14 26.58 12.08
N GLY A 399 5.39 26.16 12.23
CA GLY A 399 6.09 26.13 13.54
C GLY A 399 5.57 25.04 14.48
N ARG A 400 4.91 24.01 13.96
CA ARG A 400 4.36 22.89 14.74
C ARG A 400 5.37 21.77 14.96
N GLY A 401 6.62 21.98 14.67
CA GLY A 401 7.73 21.09 14.87
C GLY A 401 8.98 21.58 14.16
N LYS A 402 10.08 20.89 14.38
CA LYS A 402 11.38 21.14 13.77
C LYS A 402 12.07 19.81 13.53
N VAL A 403 12.89 19.73 12.50
CA VAL A 403 13.72 18.55 12.20
C VAL A 403 15.19 18.99 12.16
N ASP A 404 16.00 18.48 13.07
CA ASP A 404 17.45 18.70 13.09
C ASP A 404 18.14 17.82 12.02
N THR A 405 17.83 16.52 12.03
CA THR A 405 18.40 15.56 11.08
C THR A 405 17.30 14.77 10.37
N TYR A 406 17.21 14.97 9.07
CA TYR A 406 16.20 14.36 8.21
C TYR A 406 16.81 13.39 7.22
N PHE A 407 16.38 12.13 7.26
CA PHE A 407 16.78 11.12 6.30
C PHE A 407 15.68 10.86 5.29
N THR A 408 16.02 10.89 4.00
CA THR A 408 15.18 10.31 2.94
C THR A 408 15.89 9.10 2.36
N ARG A 409 15.30 7.90 2.52
CA ARG A 409 15.84 6.67 1.95
C ARG A 409 15.00 6.20 0.77
N VAL A 410 15.58 6.25 -0.44
CA VAL A 410 14.87 5.87 -1.68
C VAL A 410 13.47 6.51 -1.72
N TYR A 411 13.40 7.77 -1.32
CA TYR A 411 12.17 8.53 -1.20
C TYR A 411 12.34 9.92 -1.84
N ASN A 412 11.44 10.25 -2.75
CA ASN A 412 11.50 11.46 -3.56
C ASN A 412 10.22 12.30 -3.40
N PRO A 413 9.95 12.86 -2.19
CA PRO A 413 8.71 13.57 -1.91
C PRO A 413 8.49 14.81 -2.76
N VAL A 414 9.53 15.52 -3.16
CA VAL A 414 9.43 16.68 -4.05
C VAL A 414 8.72 16.35 -5.35
N TRP A 415 8.88 15.12 -5.88
CA TRP A 415 8.26 14.70 -7.12
C TRP A 415 7.03 13.79 -6.92
N THR A 416 7.05 12.91 -5.94
CA THR A 416 6.04 11.86 -5.81
C THR A 416 4.90 12.17 -4.86
N ASN A 417 5.09 13.13 -3.95
CA ASN A 417 4.01 13.55 -3.06
C ASN A 417 3.10 14.57 -3.72
N PRO A 418 1.83 14.63 -3.34
CA PRO A 418 1.02 15.81 -3.60
C PRO A 418 1.70 17.05 -3.02
N ASP A 419 1.59 18.18 -3.73
CA ASP A 419 2.16 19.44 -3.29
C ASP A 419 3.68 19.41 -3.04
N GLY A 420 4.44 18.96 -4.03
CA GLY A 420 5.91 18.92 -3.97
C GLY A 420 6.58 20.28 -3.76
N PHE A 421 5.90 21.38 -4.06
CA PHE A 421 6.39 22.73 -3.84
C PHE A 421 6.53 23.06 -2.35
N SER A 422 5.61 22.64 -1.51
CA SER A 422 5.73 22.77 -0.05
C SER A 422 6.96 22.03 0.48
N TRP A 423 7.29 20.88 -0.11
CA TRP A 423 8.52 20.16 0.20
C TRP A 423 9.78 20.94 -0.18
N ILE A 424 9.78 21.62 -1.34
CA ILE A 424 10.89 22.48 -1.75
C ILE A 424 11.06 23.63 -0.76
N GLU A 425 9.98 24.29 -0.37
CA GLU A 425 9.99 25.39 0.59
C GLU A 425 10.57 24.93 1.93
N ALA A 426 10.05 23.86 2.51
CA ALA A 426 10.55 23.33 3.79
C ALA A 426 12.01 22.85 3.72
N LEU A 427 12.40 22.15 2.65
CA LEU A 427 13.77 21.64 2.49
C LEU A 427 14.79 22.75 2.16
N SER A 428 14.37 23.88 1.61
CA SER A 428 15.26 25.01 1.34
C SER A 428 15.63 25.80 2.59
N ASP A 429 14.85 25.68 3.67
CA ASP A 429 15.03 26.38 4.93
C ASP A 429 15.81 25.53 5.94
N GLU A 430 17.04 25.94 6.26
CA GLU A 430 17.91 25.23 7.20
C GLU A 430 17.46 25.40 8.68
N ASP A 431 16.58 26.36 8.97
CA ASP A 431 15.98 26.52 10.30
C ASP A 431 14.85 25.51 10.52
N LEU A 432 14.16 25.08 9.46
CA LEU A 432 13.13 24.06 9.50
C LEU A 432 13.71 22.64 9.45
N VAL A 433 14.70 22.43 8.57
CA VAL A 433 15.40 21.15 8.39
C VAL A 433 16.90 21.39 8.48
N GLY A 434 17.50 21.13 9.64
CA GLY A 434 18.89 21.48 9.96
C GLY A 434 19.92 20.72 9.10
N CYS A 435 19.68 19.43 8.85
CA CYS A 435 20.53 18.60 7.99
C CYS A 435 19.69 17.55 7.26
N HIS A 436 19.68 17.61 5.94
CA HIS A 436 19.01 16.62 5.10
C HIS A 436 20.02 15.63 4.50
N VAL A 437 19.83 14.36 4.79
CA VAL A 437 20.64 13.23 4.31
C VAL A 437 19.81 12.38 3.34
N ALA A 438 20.10 12.47 2.05
CA ALA A 438 19.44 11.67 1.02
C ALA A 438 20.21 10.38 0.75
N MET A 439 19.59 9.24 1.02
CA MET A 439 20.14 7.90 0.74
C MET A 439 19.47 7.34 -0.52
N THR A 440 20.16 7.39 -1.64
CA THR A 440 19.59 7.06 -2.95
C THR A 440 20.65 6.45 -3.90
N PRO A 441 20.27 5.50 -4.77
CA PRO A 441 21.19 4.96 -5.76
C PRO A 441 21.45 5.94 -6.92
N THR A 442 20.51 6.84 -7.23
CA THR A 442 20.56 7.79 -8.35
C THR A 442 20.10 9.17 -7.91
N TRP A 443 20.45 10.19 -8.66
CA TRP A 443 19.95 11.55 -8.44
C TRP A 443 18.44 11.61 -8.65
N ASN A 444 17.78 12.44 -7.84
CA ASN A 444 16.36 12.73 -7.94
C ASN A 444 16.08 14.16 -7.44
N GLU A 445 14.84 14.61 -7.62
CA GLU A 445 14.43 15.99 -7.34
C GLU A 445 14.55 16.37 -5.85
N THR A 446 14.44 15.40 -4.95
CA THR A 446 14.61 15.62 -3.51
C THR A 446 16.09 15.69 -3.11
N ALA A 447 16.93 14.85 -3.72
CA ALA A 447 18.34 14.75 -3.38
C ALA A 447 19.12 16.06 -3.66
N VAL A 448 18.66 16.88 -4.61
CA VAL A 448 19.30 18.18 -4.90
C VAL A 448 19.17 19.21 -3.77
N TRP A 449 18.25 18.97 -2.83
CA TRP A 449 18.04 19.80 -1.64
C TRP A 449 18.77 19.27 -0.41
N ALA A 450 19.49 18.15 -0.54
CA ALA A 450 20.18 17.53 0.58
C ALA A 450 21.52 18.21 0.91
N ASP A 451 21.95 18.07 2.17
CA ASP A 451 23.29 18.43 2.62
C ASP A 451 24.27 17.31 2.34
N TYR A 452 23.80 16.07 2.47
CA TYR A 452 24.54 14.86 2.10
C TYR A 452 23.73 13.98 1.17
N VAL A 453 24.37 13.48 0.13
CA VAL A 453 23.80 12.45 -0.73
C VAL A 453 24.67 11.19 -0.60
N LEU A 454 24.07 10.13 -0.07
CA LEU A 454 24.79 8.91 0.24
C LEU A 454 24.40 7.80 -0.75
N PRO A 455 25.40 7.05 -1.26
CA PRO A 455 25.13 5.92 -2.14
C PRO A 455 24.36 4.84 -1.40
N PHE A 456 23.26 4.39 -2.00
CA PHE A 456 22.45 3.31 -1.48
C PHE A 456 22.58 2.08 -2.37
N GLY A 457 22.97 0.94 -1.78
CA GLY A 457 23.12 -0.32 -2.50
C GLY A 457 21.78 -0.76 -3.10
N HIS A 458 21.79 -1.13 -4.38
CA HIS A 458 20.60 -1.66 -5.04
C HIS A 458 20.17 -2.98 -4.41
N SER A 459 18.88 -3.35 -4.51
CA SER A 459 18.33 -4.58 -3.93
C SER A 459 19.02 -5.88 -4.40
N THR A 460 19.65 -5.88 -5.57
CA THR A 460 20.43 -7.03 -6.09
C THR A 460 21.84 -7.11 -5.53
N GLU A 461 22.29 -6.11 -4.77
CA GLU A 461 23.66 -6.02 -4.24
C GLU A 461 23.71 -6.26 -2.73
N ARG A 462 22.58 -6.57 -2.10
CA ARG A 462 22.50 -6.76 -0.65
C ARG A 462 21.68 -7.99 -0.29
N HIS A 463 21.92 -8.49 0.93
CA HIS A 463 21.05 -9.48 1.55
C HIS A 463 19.91 -8.79 2.27
N ASP A 464 18.70 -9.25 2.01
CA ASP A 464 17.51 -8.67 2.60
C ASP A 464 16.35 -9.67 2.65
N THR A 465 15.25 -9.30 3.29
CA THR A 465 14.04 -10.09 3.39
C THR A 465 12.88 -9.36 2.75
N GLN A 466 12.01 -10.09 2.08
CA GLN A 466 10.79 -9.56 1.48
C GLN A 466 9.60 -10.37 1.96
N SER A 467 8.59 -9.69 2.51
CA SER A 467 7.34 -10.32 2.87
C SER A 467 6.38 -10.37 1.69
N TYR A 468 5.64 -11.46 1.61
CA TYR A 468 4.48 -11.55 0.72
C TYR A 468 3.28 -10.87 1.34
N GLU A 469 2.57 -10.12 0.54
CA GLU A 469 1.30 -9.56 0.93
C GLU A 469 0.18 -10.05 0.01
N GLN A 470 -1.02 -10.21 0.60
CA GLN A 470 -2.26 -10.52 -0.11
C GLN A 470 -2.24 -11.84 -0.91
N TYR A 471 -1.50 -12.83 -0.44
CA TYR A 471 -1.67 -14.22 -0.89
C TYR A 471 -2.52 -14.98 0.11
N ALA A 472 -3.62 -15.55 -0.39
CA ALA A 472 -4.47 -16.46 0.40
C ALA A 472 -3.85 -17.85 0.51
#